data_1d0c7aeece66c6cdee4cf44fe517853d
#
_entry.id   1d0c7aeece66c6cdee4cf44fe517853d
#
_cell.length_a   1.000
_cell.length_b   1.000
_cell.length_c   1.000
_cell.angle_alpha   90.00
_cell.angle_beta   90.00
_cell.angle_gamma   90.00
#
_symmetry.space_group_name_H-M   'P 1'
#
loop_
_entity.id
_entity.type
_entity.pdbx_description
1 polymer ?
#
loop_
_entity_poly.entity_id
_entity_poly.type
_entity_poly.pdbx_seq_one_letter_code
_entity_poly.pdbx_strand_id
1 'polypeptide(L)'
;LAMANALKGKTLTTLTVILPNEKVAAEVMDGVGGHLEFMQEKSYRDGPLKLIQYFISSGPEWKESASFLDGKTPEKTGRVVFTLVEIYETDNGLHHHWIESRETHPLLESLIKEVGGEIQIYSFQKIIQSLWD
;
A
#
# COMPACT_ATOMS: atom_id res chain seq x y z
N LEU A 1 -15.47 -20.49 12.87
CA LEU A 1 -15.22 -19.59 14.01
C LEU A 1 -13.73 -19.36 14.23
N ALA A 2 -12.93 -20.45 14.27
CA ALA A 2 -11.48 -20.33 14.41
C ALA A 2 -10.82 -19.57 13.25
N MET A 3 -11.46 -19.56 12.06
CA MET A 3 -10.96 -18.92 10.85
C MET A 3 -11.30 -17.44 10.77
N ALA A 4 -12.27 -16.97 11.56
CA ALA A 4 -12.75 -15.58 11.50
C ALA A 4 -11.73 -14.52 11.95
N ASN A 5 -10.57 -14.91 12.48
CA ASN A 5 -9.51 -13.99 12.88
C ASN A 5 -8.15 -14.46 12.37
N ALA A 6 -8.12 -15.06 11.19
CA ALA A 6 -6.90 -15.65 10.63
C ALA A 6 -5.75 -14.63 10.49
N LEU A 7 -6.06 -13.37 10.23
CA LEU A 7 -5.05 -12.31 10.12
C LEU A 7 -4.76 -11.60 11.43
N LYS A 8 -5.50 -11.90 12.50
CA LYS A 8 -5.29 -11.25 13.80
C LYS A 8 -3.86 -11.50 14.31
N GLY A 9 -3.20 -10.43 14.74
CA GLY A 9 -1.83 -10.49 15.23
C GLY A 9 -0.77 -10.42 14.13
N LYS A 10 -1.17 -10.48 12.85
CA LYS A 10 -0.24 -10.32 11.74
C LYS A 10 0.17 -8.85 11.61
N THR A 11 1.28 -8.62 10.95
CA THR A 11 1.88 -7.29 10.81
C THR A 11 1.48 -6.65 9.50
N LEU A 12 1.02 -5.41 9.57
CA LEU A 12 0.55 -4.65 8.42
C LEU A 12 1.43 -3.43 8.19
N THR A 13 1.70 -3.13 6.93
CA THR A 13 2.17 -1.82 6.51
C THR A 13 1.29 -1.32 5.37
N THR A 14 0.99 -0.03 5.39
CA THR A 14 0.27 0.63 4.31
C THR A 14 1.07 1.81 3.81
N LEU A 15 0.96 2.06 2.52
CA LEU A 15 1.58 3.20 1.87
C LEU A 15 0.54 3.85 0.98
N THR A 16 0.23 5.11 1.25
CA THR A 16 -0.70 5.89 0.46
C THR A 16 0.05 6.97 -0.30
N VAL A 17 -0.14 7.00 -1.62
CA VAL A 17 0.45 8.00 -2.50
C VAL A 17 -0.67 8.76 -3.18
N ILE A 18 -0.61 10.09 -3.13
CA ILE A 18 -1.55 10.96 -3.83
C ILE A 18 -0.77 11.71 -4.91
N LEU A 19 -1.20 11.57 -6.15
CA LEU A 19 -0.54 12.15 -7.32
C LEU A 19 -1.40 13.24 -7.92
N PRO A 20 -0.76 14.28 -8.53
CA PRO A 20 -1.47 15.50 -8.92
C PRO A 20 -2.52 15.33 -10.03
N ASN A 21 -2.36 14.31 -10.89
CA ASN A 21 -3.27 14.08 -12.01
C ASN A 21 -3.11 12.68 -12.57
N GLU A 22 -4.01 12.29 -13.48
CA GLU A 22 -4.03 10.96 -14.09
C GLU A 22 -2.80 10.65 -14.93
N LYS A 23 -2.23 11.66 -15.58
CA LYS A 23 -1.03 11.47 -16.42
C LYS A 23 0.17 11.05 -15.58
N VAL A 24 0.42 11.78 -14.49
CA VAL A 24 1.51 11.47 -13.55
C VAL A 24 1.25 10.12 -12.89
N ALA A 25 0.00 9.83 -12.54
CA ALA A 25 -0.38 8.53 -11.97
C ALA A 25 -0.03 7.37 -12.90
N ALA A 26 -0.33 7.50 -14.19
CA ALA A 26 0.01 6.46 -15.18
C ALA A 26 1.52 6.26 -15.30
N GLU A 27 2.29 7.34 -15.29
CA GLU A 27 3.77 7.28 -15.32
C GLU A 27 4.34 6.56 -14.09
N VAL A 28 3.81 6.85 -12.91
CA VAL A 28 4.24 6.20 -11.67
C VAL A 28 3.87 4.73 -11.67
N MET A 29 2.68 4.38 -12.16
CA MET A 29 2.24 2.97 -12.24
C MET A 29 3.14 2.12 -13.12
N ASP A 30 3.70 2.67 -14.18
CA ASP A 30 4.63 1.93 -15.03
C ASP A 30 5.86 1.45 -14.25
N GLY A 31 6.25 2.17 -13.19
CA GLY A 31 7.37 1.78 -12.33
C GLY A 31 7.02 0.74 -11.26
N VAL A 32 5.74 0.51 -11.00
CA VAL A 32 5.30 -0.36 -9.89
C VAL A 32 5.54 -1.85 -10.18
N GLY A 33 5.57 -2.25 -11.46
CA GLY A 33 5.83 -3.63 -11.84
C GLY A 33 7.14 -4.19 -11.29
N GLY A 34 8.18 -3.37 -11.22
CA GLY A 34 9.47 -3.77 -10.64
C GLY A 34 9.38 -4.08 -9.15
N HIS A 35 8.55 -3.35 -8.42
CA HIS A 35 8.31 -3.61 -7.01
C HIS A 35 7.57 -4.94 -6.81
N LEU A 36 6.60 -5.23 -7.65
CA LEU A 36 5.90 -6.52 -7.60
C LEU A 36 6.87 -7.69 -7.82
N GLU A 37 7.75 -7.61 -8.82
CA GLU A 37 8.76 -8.63 -9.08
C GLU A 37 9.71 -8.79 -7.89
N PHE A 38 10.18 -7.68 -7.33
CA PHE A 38 11.02 -7.70 -6.12
C PHE A 38 10.31 -8.42 -4.96
N MET A 39 9.04 -8.09 -4.73
CA MET A 39 8.27 -8.70 -3.65
C MET A 39 8.04 -10.19 -3.89
N GLN A 40 7.84 -10.61 -5.14
CA GLN A 40 7.70 -12.02 -5.49
C GLN A 40 8.99 -12.80 -5.22
N GLU A 41 10.14 -12.24 -5.55
CA GLU A 41 11.43 -12.90 -5.35
C GLU A 41 11.82 -13.01 -3.88
N LYS A 42 11.61 -11.94 -3.11
CA LYS A 42 12.10 -11.84 -1.72
C LYS A 42 11.09 -12.25 -0.68
N SER A 43 9.81 -12.18 -1.01
CA SER A 43 8.73 -12.12 -0.02
C SER A 43 7.76 -13.29 -0.10
N TYR A 44 8.02 -14.27 -0.93
CA TYR A 44 7.14 -15.42 -1.03
C TYR A 44 6.87 -15.99 0.37
N ARG A 45 5.73 -16.66 0.57
CA ARG A 45 5.35 -17.21 1.90
C ARG A 45 6.46 -17.98 2.58
N ASP A 46 7.26 -18.68 1.81
CA ASP A 46 8.40 -19.47 2.29
C ASP A 46 9.73 -18.71 2.25
N GLY A 47 9.71 -17.45 1.80
CA GLY A 47 10.89 -16.62 1.72
C GLY A 47 11.19 -15.89 3.02
N PRO A 48 12.28 -15.12 3.08
CA PRO A 48 12.72 -14.45 4.32
C PRO A 48 11.75 -13.41 4.83
N LEU A 49 10.95 -12.81 3.94
CA LEU A 49 9.99 -11.78 4.36
C LEU A 49 8.68 -12.36 4.86
N LYS A 50 8.33 -13.58 4.47
CA LYS A 50 7.08 -14.25 4.85
C LYS A 50 5.85 -13.37 4.62
N LEU A 51 5.78 -12.83 3.42
CA LEU A 51 4.67 -11.97 2.99
C LEU A 51 3.42 -12.82 2.79
N ILE A 52 2.32 -12.45 3.44
CA ILE A 52 1.05 -13.15 3.34
C ILE A 52 0.21 -12.60 2.20
N GLN A 53 0.09 -11.26 2.14
CA GLN A 53 -0.72 -10.58 1.14
C GLN A 53 -0.02 -9.30 0.67
N TYR A 54 -0.22 -8.99 -0.59
CA TYR A 54 0.29 -7.79 -1.22
C TYR A 54 -0.72 -7.36 -2.28
N PHE A 55 -1.19 -6.12 -2.17
CA PHE A 55 -2.05 -5.57 -3.21
C PHE A 55 -1.94 -4.04 -3.26
N ILE A 56 -2.20 -3.51 -4.46
CA ILE A 56 -2.25 -2.08 -4.70
C ILE A 56 -3.60 -1.76 -5.30
N SER A 57 -4.24 -0.73 -4.78
CA SER A 57 -5.47 -0.18 -5.34
C SER A 57 -5.23 1.22 -5.87
N SER A 58 -6.06 1.64 -6.80
CA SER A 58 -6.00 2.98 -7.37
C SER A 58 -7.42 3.52 -7.56
N GLY A 59 -7.59 4.81 -7.30
CA GLY A 59 -8.85 5.48 -7.51
C GLY A 59 -8.72 6.99 -7.42
N PRO A 60 -9.79 7.70 -7.73
CA PRO A 60 -9.78 9.15 -7.64
C PRO A 60 -9.80 9.63 -6.20
N GLU A 61 -9.21 10.79 -5.95
CA GLU A 61 -9.45 11.50 -4.70
C GLU A 61 -10.78 12.25 -4.83
N TRP A 62 -11.65 12.07 -3.85
CA TRP A 62 -12.94 12.72 -3.78
C TRP A 62 -12.84 14.00 -2.94
N LYS A 63 -13.60 15.04 -3.31
CA LYS A 63 -13.63 16.30 -2.55
C LYS A 63 -14.24 16.13 -1.16
N GLU A 64 -15.16 15.17 -1.01
CA GLU A 64 -15.78 14.83 0.27
C GLU A 64 -16.34 13.40 0.21
N SER A 65 -16.77 12.86 1.32
CA SER A 65 -17.33 11.50 1.39
C SER A 65 -18.79 11.44 1.80
N ALA A 66 -19.38 12.57 2.24
CA ALA A 66 -20.75 12.60 2.74
C ALA A 66 -21.78 12.17 1.69
N SER A 67 -21.52 12.48 0.42
CA SER A 67 -22.41 12.08 -0.69
C SER A 67 -22.59 10.57 -0.80
N PHE A 68 -21.58 9.77 -0.39
CA PHE A 68 -21.70 8.31 -0.41
C PHE A 68 -22.83 7.82 0.50
N LEU A 69 -23.06 8.51 1.62
CA LEU A 69 -24.14 8.15 2.55
C LEU A 69 -25.53 8.33 1.92
N ASP A 70 -25.63 9.23 0.94
CA ASP A 70 -26.87 9.50 0.20
C ASP A 70 -26.96 8.70 -1.11
N GLY A 71 -26.02 7.74 -1.33
CA GLY A 71 -25.95 6.97 -2.55
C GLY A 71 -25.52 7.76 -3.78
N LYS A 72 -24.87 8.91 -3.58
CA LYS A 72 -24.40 9.78 -4.66
C LYS A 72 -22.90 9.74 -4.76
N THR A 73 -22.38 10.11 -5.94
CA THR A 73 -20.94 10.19 -6.19
C THR A 73 -20.50 11.65 -6.02
N PRO A 74 -19.52 11.92 -5.11
CA PRO A 74 -19.00 13.27 -4.94
C PRO A 74 -18.18 13.72 -6.15
N GLU A 75 -17.77 14.98 -6.16
CA GLU A 75 -16.87 15.51 -7.17
C GLU A 75 -15.44 15.02 -6.93
N LYS A 76 -14.71 14.79 -8.01
CA LYS A 76 -13.29 14.46 -7.97
C LYS A 76 -12.46 15.72 -7.80
N THR A 77 -11.31 15.60 -7.11
CA THR A 77 -10.34 16.71 -7.02
C THR A 77 -9.46 16.81 -8.26
N GLY A 78 -9.38 15.76 -9.06
CA GLY A 78 -8.40 15.62 -10.15
C GLY A 78 -7.14 14.88 -9.74
N ARG A 79 -6.91 14.68 -8.44
CA ARG A 79 -5.79 13.89 -7.93
C ARG A 79 -6.16 12.40 -7.91
N VAL A 80 -5.14 11.56 -7.96
CA VAL A 80 -5.28 10.10 -7.97
C VAL A 80 -4.61 9.53 -6.73
N VAL A 81 -5.27 8.57 -6.08
CA VAL A 81 -4.79 7.93 -4.86
C VAL A 81 -4.39 6.49 -5.16
N PHE A 82 -3.19 6.10 -4.75
CA PHE A 82 -2.76 4.72 -4.70
C PHE A 82 -2.64 4.28 -3.25
N THR A 83 -3.09 3.08 -2.96
CA THR A 83 -2.90 2.48 -1.64
C THR A 83 -2.24 1.11 -1.81
N LEU A 84 -1.05 0.96 -1.25
CA LEU A 84 -0.35 -0.31 -1.15
C LEU A 84 -0.62 -0.90 0.22
N VAL A 85 -0.99 -2.17 0.25
CA VAL A 85 -1.16 -2.92 1.50
C VAL A 85 -0.29 -4.16 1.45
N GLU A 86 0.50 -4.35 2.50
CA GLU A 86 1.33 -5.54 2.67
C GLU A 86 1.07 -6.12 4.05
N ILE A 87 0.85 -7.44 4.10
CA ILE A 87 0.65 -8.16 5.35
C ILE A 87 1.73 -9.22 5.49
N TYR A 88 2.44 -9.18 6.62
CA TYR A 88 3.54 -10.06 6.96
C TYR A 88 3.16 -10.98 8.10
N GLU A 89 3.69 -12.18 8.08
CA GLU A 89 3.50 -13.16 9.17
C GLU A 89 3.98 -12.61 10.51
N THR A 90 5.12 -11.88 10.50
CA THR A 90 5.75 -11.34 11.71
C THR A 90 6.35 -9.96 11.45
N ASP A 91 6.65 -9.23 12.53
CA ASP A 91 7.39 -7.97 12.45
C ASP A 91 8.76 -8.15 11.80
N ASN A 92 9.38 -9.29 12.04
CA ASN A 92 10.72 -9.56 11.53
C ASN A 92 10.75 -9.56 9.99
N GLY A 93 9.72 -10.10 9.36
CA GLY A 93 9.60 -10.06 7.90
C GLY A 93 9.52 -8.63 7.37
N LEU A 94 8.74 -7.78 8.04
CA LEU A 94 8.64 -6.38 7.65
C LEU A 94 9.95 -5.62 7.91
N HIS A 95 10.67 -5.92 9.00
CA HIS A 95 12.01 -5.38 9.22
C HIS A 95 12.95 -5.71 8.06
N HIS A 96 12.93 -6.95 7.61
CA HIS A 96 13.73 -7.37 6.44
C HIS A 96 13.36 -6.56 5.20
N HIS A 97 12.07 -6.35 4.97
CA HIS A 97 11.62 -5.53 3.85
C HIS A 97 12.18 -4.11 3.92
N TRP A 98 12.12 -3.47 5.07
CA TRP A 98 12.63 -2.11 5.23
C TRP A 98 14.15 -2.05 5.04
N ILE A 99 14.90 -3.04 5.53
CA ILE A 99 16.34 -3.13 5.31
C ILE A 99 16.66 -3.26 3.81
N GLU A 100 15.95 -4.13 3.11
CA GLU A 100 16.12 -4.32 1.67
C GLU A 100 15.75 -3.07 0.87
N SER A 101 14.85 -2.26 1.37
CA SER A 101 14.34 -1.06 0.70
C SER A 101 15.07 0.24 1.08
N ARG A 102 16.06 0.18 1.96
CA ARG A 102 16.69 1.37 2.53
C ARG A 102 17.35 2.29 1.51
N GLU A 103 17.77 1.77 0.36
CA GLU A 103 18.37 2.56 -0.71
C GLU A 103 17.33 3.03 -1.74
N THR A 104 16.31 2.23 -2.00
CA THR A 104 15.31 2.51 -3.02
C THR A 104 14.17 3.37 -2.51
N HIS A 105 13.76 3.21 -1.26
CA HIS A 105 12.62 3.93 -0.70
C HIS A 105 12.81 5.46 -0.69
N PRO A 106 13.96 6.01 -0.29
CA PRO A 106 14.19 7.44 -0.38
C PRO A 106 14.10 8.00 -1.80
N LEU A 107 14.48 7.20 -2.80
CA LEU A 107 14.35 7.59 -4.20
C LEU A 107 12.89 7.68 -4.60
N LEU A 108 12.06 6.75 -4.15
CA LEU A 108 10.61 6.80 -4.37
C LEU A 108 10.00 8.06 -3.75
N GLU A 109 10.33 8.35 -2.50
CA GLU A 109 9.84 9.56 -1.83
C GLU A 109 10.23 10.84 -2.57
N SER A 110 11.49 10.91 -3.03
CA SER A 110 11.98 12.05 -3.79
C SER A 110 11.21 12.20 -5.11
N LEU A 111 11.00 11.11 -5.83
CA LEU A 111 10.24 11.13 -7.07
C LEU A 111 8.80 11.61 -6.86
N ILE A 112 8.13 11.10 -5.84
CA ILE A 112 6.76 11.50 -5.52
C ILE A 112 6.69 13.02 -5.23
N LYS A 113 7.63 13.54 -4.44
CA LYS A 113 7.70 14.97 -4.14
C LYS A 113 7.99 15.80 -5.38
N GLU A 114 8.90 15.34 -6.22
CA GLU A 114 9.28 16.04 -7.47
C GLU A 114 8.10 16.23 -8.42
N VAL A 115 7.22 15.25 -8.50
CA VAL A 115 6.03 15.32 -9.36
C VAL A 115 4.84 16.01 -8.69
N GLY A 116 5.03 16.56 -7.49
CA GLY A 116 3.97 17.27 -6.76
C GLY A 116 3.03 16.37 -6.00
N GLY A 117 3.44 15.15 -5.71
CA GLY A 117 2.66 14.18 -4.96
C GLY A 117 2.91 14.21 -3.46
N GLU A 118 2.15 13.40 -2.75
CA GLU A 118 2.25 13.20 -1.31
C GLU A 118 2.38 11.71 -1.03
N ILE A 119 3.11 11.34 0.01
CA ILE A 119 3.27 9.95 0.43
C ILE A 119 3.12 9.86 1.95
N GLN A 120 2.37 8.86 2.40
CA GLN A 120 2.20 8.56 3.82
C GLN A 120 2.39 7.07 4.04
N ILE A 121 3.12 6.72 5.08
CA ILE A 121 3.40 5.33 5.43
C ILE A 121 2.99 5.09 6.87
N TYR A 122 2.24 4.01 7.08
CA TYR A 122 1.89 3.51 8.41
C TYR A 122 2.38 2.08 8.50
N SER A 123 3.40 1.88 9.33
CA SER A 123 4.13 0.61 9.37
C SER A 123 4.05 -0.04 10.74
N PHE A 124 4.28 -1.35 10.78
CA PHE A 124 4.26 -2.14 12.01
C PHE A 124 2.94 -2.07 12.78
N GLN A 125 1.84 -1.95 12.07
CA GLN A 125 0.53 -2.05 12.68
C GLN A 125 0.18 -3.52 12.92
N LYS A 126 -0.51 -3.79 14.01
CA LYS A 126 -1.02 -5.14 14.28
C LYS A 126 -2.48 -5.23 13.89
N ILE A 127 -2.82 -6.25 13.14
CA ILE A 127 -4.21 -6.51 12.81
C ILE A 127 -4.92 -6.98 14.09
N ILE A 128 -5.89 -6.21 14.54
CA ILE A 128 -6.60 -6.50 15.79
C ILE A 128 -7.86 -7.33 15.57
N GLN A 129 -8.36 -7.34 14.35
CA GLN A 129 -9.58 -8.07 14.02
C GLN A 129 -9.58 -8.36 12.51
N SER A 130 -9.98 -9.55 12.14
CA SER A 130 -10.19 -9.91 10.74
C SER A 130 -11.47 -10.75 10.62
N LEU A 131 -12.05 -10.68 9.43
CA LEU A 131 -13.21 -11.48 9.08
C LEU A 131 -12.81 -12.40 7.95
N TRP A 132 -13.16 -13.67 8.05
CA TRP A 132 -12.76 -14.72 7.10
C TRP A 132 -11.24 -15.00 7.14
N ASP A 133 -10.80 -15.82 6.22
CA ASP A 133 -9.40 -16.21 6.04
C ASP A 133 -8.64 -15.22 5.13
#